data_17bd5792ef710bed9e9c6c378fb47f7f
#
_entry.id   17bd5792ef710bed9e9c6c378fb47f7f
#
_cell.length_a   1.000
_cell.length_b   1.000
_cell.length_c   1.000
_cell.angle_alpha   90.00
_cell.angle_beta   90.00
_cell.angle_gamma   90.00
#
_symmetry.space_group_name_H-M   'P 1'
#
loop_
_entity.id
_entity.type
_entity.pdbx_description
1 polymer ?
#
loop_
_entity_poly.entity_id
_entity_poly.type
_entity_poly.pdbx_seq_one_letter_code
_entity_poly.pdbx_strand_id
1 'polypeptide(L)'
;SDDDDEFDYEEMLRQEIQNRGKQDHISFFGFTGTPKEKTLELFGTKTPQGQFVPFHIYSMYQSIHERFTLDVLQNYTTFKRYFKVKQTKDGDMEIPTGKGKRELVRYVDAHEMTIRNKVNIILDHWIQKGSKEIQGRSRGMVVTQSRKHCVWFVNEINRQLEERGLNFRS
;
A
#
# COMPACT_ATOMS: atom_id res chain seq x y z
N SER A 1 -14.52 12.75 6.43
CA SER A 1 -13.83 13.67 7.34
C SER A 1 -13.07 12.93 8.43
N ASP A 2 -12.37 11.84 8.04
CA ASP A 2 -11.53 11.05 8.97
C ASP A 2 -10.03 11.15 8.59
N ASP A 3 -9.67 12.06 7.68
CA ASP A 3 -8.29 12.21 7.20
C ASP A 3 -7.58 13.46 7.76
N ASP A 4 -8.21 14.24 8.65
CA ASP A 4 -7.69 15.54 9.10
C ASP A 4 -6.97 15.51 10.46
N ASP A 5 -6.90 14.36 11.14
CA ASP A 5 -6.23 14.22 12.44
C ASP A 5 -5.00 13.27 12.39
N GLU A 6 -4.39 13.06 11.23
CA GLU A 6 -3.05 12.50 11.22
C GLU A 6 -2.12 13.60 11.74
N PHE A 7 -1.87 13.55 13.05
CA PHE A 7 -0.92 14.39 13.77
C PHE A 7 0.38 14.44 12.96
N ASP A 8 0.64 15.57 12.29
CA ASP A 8 1.77 15.71 11.38
C ASP A 8 3.06 15.78 12.21
N TYR A 9 3.50 14.58 12.62
CA TYR A 9 4.74 14.38 13.37
C TYR A 9 5.95 14.98 12.64
N GLU A 10 5.91 14.99 11.30
CA GLU A 10 6.95 15.59 10.48
C GLU A 10 6.99 17.12 10.63
N GLU A 11 5.83 17.78 10.71
CA GLU A 11 5.75 19.23 10.90
C GLU A 11 6.20 19.63 12.31
N MET A 12 5.82 18.87 13.34
CA MET A 12 6.28 19.10 14.70
C MET A 12 7.80 18.91 14.81
N LEU A 13 8.36 17.89 14.20
CA LEU A 13 9.79 17.63 14.17
C LEU A 13 10.54 18.76 13.46
N ARG A 14 9.98 19.25 12.35
CA ARG A 14 10.52 20.40 11.60
C ARG A 14 10.57 21.67 12.45
N GLN A 15 9.47 21.98 13.14
CA GLN A 15 9.40 23.14 14.05
C GLN A 15 10.42 23.01 15.18
N GLU A 16 10.56 21.82 15.76
CA GLU A 16 11.51 21.57 16.83
C GLU A 16 12.97 21.74 16.37
N ILE A 17 13.31 21.21 15.18
CA ILE A 17 14.65 21.38 14.58
C ILE A 17 14.92 22.85 14.25
N GLN A 18 13.94 23.58 13.71
CA GLN A 18 14.07 25.00 13.43
C GLN A 18 14.25 25.85 14.72
N ASN A 19 13.49 25.53 15.76
CA ASN A 19 13.54 26.22 17.03
C ASN A 19 14.89 26.01 17.76
N ARG A 20 15.47 24.83 17.65
CA ARG A 20 16.78 24.52 18.25
C ARG A 20 17.96 25.11 17.50
N GLY A 21 17.76 25.50 16.24
CA GLY A 21 18.81 25.99 15.37
C GLY A 21 19.88 24.93 15.03
N LYS A 22 20.89 25.36 14.27
CA LYS A 22 21.98 24.46 13.86
C LYS A 22 22.89 24.17 15.07
N GLN A 23 22.99 22.90 15.43
CA GLN A 23 23.88 22.39 16.48
C GLN A 23 25.08 21.72 15.84
N ASP A 24 26.23 22.40 15.82
CA ASP A 24 27.42 21.95 15.07
C ASP A 24 28.07 20.69 15.64
N HIS A 25 27.69 20.27 16.85
CA HIS A 25 28.20 19.06 17.53
C HIS A 25 27.25 17.87 17.50
N ILE A 26 26.07 17.97 16.80
CA ILE A 26 25.09 16.89 16.70
C ILE A 26 24.78 16.63 15.24
N SER A 27 24.83 15.36 14.84
CA SER A 27 24.43 14.91 13.52
C SER A 27 23.12 14.12 13.60
N PHE A 28 22.18 14.41 12.71
CA PHE A 28 20.89 13.73 12.63
C PHE A 28 20.82 12.90 11.35
N PHE A 29 20.40 11.65 11.48
CA PHE A 29 20.25 10.74 10.37
C PHE A 29 18.80 10.23 10.31
N GLY A 30 18.16 10.31 9.14
CA GLY A 30 16.83 9.77 8.88
C GLY A 30 16.91 8.56 7.96
N PHE A 31 16.30 7.44 8.34
CA PHE A 31 16.16 6.25 7.51
C PHE A 31 14.70 6.05 7.15
N THR A 32 14.39 6.00 5.86
CA THR A 32 13.01 5.82 5.37
C THR A 32 13.00 5.03 4.07
N GLY A 33 11.96 4.23 3.87
CA GLY A 33 11.73 3.50 2.63
C GLY A 33 11.22 4.37 1.47
N THR A 34 10.60 5.53 1.78
CA THR A 34 10.02 6.46 0.80
C THR A 34 10.20 7.90 1.29
N PRO A 35 11.33 8.54 0.96
CA PRO A 35 11.56 9.92 1.36
C PRO A 35 10.54 10.86 0.70
N LYS A 36 9.78 11.58 1.51
CA LYS A 36 8.89 12.66 1.06
C LYS A 36 9.70 13.95 0.89
N GLU A 37 9.15 14.91 0.17
CA GLU A 37 9.77 16.22 -0.06
C GLU A 37 10.19 16.90 1.25
N LYS A 38 9.29 16.95 2.23
CA LYS A 38 9.57 17.49 3.57
C LYS A 38 10.71 16.76 4.31
N THR A 39 10.80 15.44 4.17
CA THR A 39 11.88 14.64 4.76
C THR A 39 13.22 14.96 4.11
N LEU A 40 13.22 15.17 2.79
CA LEU A 40 14.43 15.57 2.07
C LEU A 40 14.91 16.97 2.43
N GLU A 41 14.00 17.92 2.69
CA GLU A 41 14.35 19.26 3.19
C GLU A 41 15.07 19.22 4.53
N LEU A 42 14.69 18.28 5.41
CA LEU A 42 15.27 18.14 6.76
C LEU A 42 16.59 17.37 6.78
N PHE A 43 16.65 16.26 6.03
CA PHE A 43 17.76 15.29 6.14
C PHE A 43 18.54 15.11 4.83
N GLY A 44 18.08 15.69 3.73
CA GLY A 44 18.71 15.55 2.44
C GLY A 44 19.89 16.50 2.24
N THR A 45 20.64 16.25 1.19
CA THR A 45 21.74 17.11 0.74
C THR A 45 21.25 18.07 -0.34
N LYS A 46 21.52 19.36 -0.18
CA LYS A 46 21.14 20.38 -1.16
C LYS A 46 22.09 20.36 -2.34
N THR A 47 21.55 20.19 -3.55
CA THR A 47 22.32 20.25 -4.79
C THR A 47 22.67 21.69 -5.18
N PRO A 48 23.65 21.93 -6.07
CA PRO A 48 23.93 23.26 -6.59
C PRO A 48 22.72 23.96 -7.25
N GLN A 49 21.76 23.16 -7.78
CA GLN A 49 20.52 23.63 -8.39
C GLN A 49 19.43 23.95 -7.35
N GLY A 50 19.70 23.77 -6.07
CA GLY A 50 18.79 24.07 -4.97
C GLY A 50 17.81 22.96 -4.61
N GLN A 51 17.88 21.80 -5.25
CA GLN A 51 17.04 20.64 -4.95
C GLN A 51 17.61 19.84 -3.78
N PHE A 52 16.74 19.23 -2.96
CA PHE A 52 17.14 18.32 -1.92
C PHE A 52 17.10 16.88 -2.40
N VAL A 53 18.19 16.16 -2.24
CA VAL A 53 18.33 14.75 -2.61
C VAL A 53 18.74 13.93 -1.41
N PRO A 54 18.42 12.63 -1.35
CA PRO A 54 18.88 11.76 -0.28
C PRO A 54 20.41 11.70 -0.24
N PHE A 55 20.97 11.61 0.96
CA PHE A 55 22.41 11.40 1.13
C PHE A 55 22.86 10.08 0.51
N HIS A 56 22.08 9.01 0.68
CA HIS A 56 22.32 7.69 0.12
C HIS A 56 20.97 7.03 -0.23
N ILE A 57 20.94 6.27 -1.32
CA ILE A 57 19.77 5.50 -1.74
C ILE A 57 20.18 4.02 -1.90
N TYR A 58 19.49 3.16 -1.17
CA TYR A 58 19.43 1.74 -1.46
C TYR A 58 18.09 1.47 -2.17
N SER A 59 18.13 1.41 -3.49
CA SER A 59 16.91 1.36 -4.30
C SER A 59 16.24 -0.03 -4.23
N MET A 60 14.91 -0.08 -4.47
CA MET A 60 14.18 -1.34 -4.63
C MET A 60 14.76 -2.20 -5.75
N TYR A 61 15.19 -1.58 -6.87
CA TYR A 61 15.85 -2.27 -7.96
C TYR A 61 17.12 -3.00 -7.48
N GLN A 62 17.95 -2.30 -6.72
CA GLN A 62 19.17 -2.88 -6.13
C GLN A 62 18.83 -4.02 -5.18
N SER A 63 17.85 -3.82 -4.29
CA SER A 63 17.39 -4.84 -3.34
C SER A 63 16.86 -6.10 -4.02
N ILE A 64 16.13 -5.96 -5.13
CA ILE A 64 15.66 -7.09 -5.94
C ILE A 64 16.83 -7.81 -6.60
N HIS A 65 17.76 -7.06 -7.17
CA HIS A 65 18.94 -7.63 -7.85
C HIS A 65 19.84 -8.39 -6.87
N GLU A 66 20.01 -7.88 -5.66
CA GLU A 66 20.74 -8.51 -4.56
C GLU A 66 19.93 -9.62 -3.85
N ARG A 67 18.68 -9.86 -4.27
CA ARG A 67 17.77 -10.89 -3.74
C ARG A 67 17.33 -10.70 -2.28
N PHE A 68 17.39 -9.49 -1.76
CA PHE A 68 16.82 -9.15 -0.46
C PHE A 68 15.32 -8.94 -0.52
N THR A 69 14.80 -8.49 -1.68
CA THR A 69 13.38 -8.23 -1.91
C THR A 69 12.90 -9.03 -3.13
N LEU A 70 11.70 -9.59 -3.05
CA LEU A 70 11.08 -10.24 -4.20
C LEU A 70 10.69 -9.19 -5.25
N ASP A 71 10.80 -9.57 -6.54
CA ASP A 71 10.36 -8.72 -7.63
C ASP A 71 8.83 -8.58 -7.63
N VAL A 72 8.36 -7.43 -7.21
CA VAL A 72 6.93 -7.11 -7.12
C VAL A 72 6.25 -7.21 -8.48
N LEU A 73 6.97 -6.86 -9.57
CA LEU A 73 6.41 -6.88 -10.93
C LEU A 73 6.16 -8.31 -11.46
N GLN A 74 6.88 -9.29 -10.95
CA GLN A 74 6.65 -10.70 -11.29
C GLN A 74 5.54 -11.34 -10.47
N ASN A 75 5.19 -10.76 -9.32
CA ASN A 75 4.29 -11.35 -8.34
C ASN A 75 3.00 -10.53 -8.15
N TYR A 76 2.58 -9.73 -9.13
CA TYR A 76 1.33 -9.00 -9.03
C TYR A 76 0.28 -9.48 -10.04
N THR A 77 -0.99 -9.37 -9.66
CA THR A 77 -2.13 -9.65 -10.54
C THR A 77 -2.94 -8.37 -10.75
N THR A 78 -3.15 -7.97 -12.01
CA THR A 78 -3.96 -6.78 -12.30
C THR A 78 -5.44 -7.09 -12.26
N PHE A 79 -6.17 -6.38 -11.43
CA PHE A 79 -7.63 -6.48 -11.32
C PHE A 79 -8.38 -5.88 -12.54
N LYS A 80 -7.70 -5.15 -13.40
CA LYS A 80 -8.28 -4.49 -14.60
C LYS A 80 -8.97 -5.46 -15.58
N ARG A 81 -8.54 -6.72 -15.64
CA ARG A 81 -9.17 -7.73 -16.51
C ARG A 81 -10.59 -8.11 -16.08
N TYR A 82 -10.90 -8.05 -14.80
CA TYR A 82 -12.22 -8.37 -14.27
C TYR A 82 -13.26 -7.28 -14.54
N PHE A 83 -12.84 -6.02 -14.55
CA PHE A 83 -13.73 -4.89 -14.80
C PHE A 83 -14.20 -4.80 -16.27
N LYS A 84 -13.33 -5.12 -17.23
CA LYS A 84 -13.67 -5.08 -18.67
C LYS A 84 -14.78 -6.06 -19.07
N VAL A 85 -14.92 -7.18 -18.40
CA VAL A 85 -15.93 -8.20 -18.74
C VAL A 85 -17.34 -7.80 -18.33
N LYS A 86 -17.48 -6.91 -17.33
CA LYS A 86 -18.81 -6.45 -16.86
C LYS A 86 -19.28 -5.16 -17.54
N GLN A 87 -18.40 -4.33 -18.05
CA GLN A 87 -18.75 -3.07 -18.75
C GLN A 87 -19.37 -3.29 -20.15
N THR A 88 -19.28 -4.50 -20.71
CA THR A 88 -19.79 -4.79 -22.07
C THR A 88 -21.32 -4.96 -22.09
N LYS A 89 -22.02 -4.91 -20.97
CA LYS A 89 -23.48 -5.15 -20.91
C LYS A 89 -24.33 -3.92 -20.57
N ASP A 90 -23.77 -2.83 -20.10
CA ASP A 90 -24.53 -1.60 -19.83
C ASP A 90 -23.75 -0.40 -20.38
N GLY A 91 -24.44 0.31 -21.27
CA GLY A 91 -24.00 1.42 -22.10
C GLY A 91 -22.91 2.35 -21.56
N ASP A 92 -22.24 3.01 -22.51
CA ASP A 92 -21.25 4.06 -22.32
C ASP A 92 -21.59 5.03 -21.19
N MET A 93 -21.05 4.76 -20.01
CA MET A 93 -21.06 5.72 -18.92
C MET A 93 -19.77 6.53 -19.02
N GLU A 94 -19.88 7.80 -19.48
CA GLU A 94 -18.77 8.76 -19.45
C GLU A 94 -18.22 8.82 -18.02
N ILE A 95 -16.96 8.44 -17.87
CA ILE A 95 -16.29 8.45 -16.57
C ILE A 95 -15.97 9.90 -16.21
N PRO A 96 -16.58 10.48 -15.15
CA PRO A 96 -16.28 11.85 -14.74
C PRO A 96 -14.80 12.04 -14.43
N THR A 97 -14.21 13.11 -14.93
CA THR A 97 -12.82 13.47 -14.63
C THR A 97 -12.70 14.10 -13.23
N GLY A 98 -11.63 13.76 -12.48
CA GLY A 98 -11.32 14.41 -11.21
C GLY A 98 -11.95 13.78 -9.97
N LYS A 99 -12.66 14.58 -9.15
CA LYS A 99 -13.26 14.15 -7.86
C LYS A 99 -14.27 13.01 -8.04
N GLY A 100 -15.11 13.06 -9.07
CA GLY A 100 -16.10 12.02 -9.36
C GLY A 100 -15.48 10.65 -9.65
N LYS A 101 -14.32 10.60 -10.29
CA LYS A 101 -13.60 9.35 -10.53
C LYS A 101 -13.12 8.70 -9.22
N ARG A 102 -12.66 9.50 -8.25
CA ARG A 102 -12.22 8.98 -6.94
C ARG A 102 -13.39 8.41 -6.13
N GLU A 103 -14.54 9.08 -6.14
CA GLU A 103 -15.74 8.62 -5.46
C GLU A 103 -16.27 7.34 -6.09
N LEU A 104 -16.31 7.26 -7.43
CA LEU A 104 -16.71 6.05 -8.13
C LEU A 104 -15.78 4.87 -7.81
N VAL A 105 -14.47 5.09 -7.80
CA VAL A 105 -13.49 4.05 -7.42
C VAL A 105 -13.72 3.61 -5.97
N ARG A 106 -13.92 4.55 -5.04
CA ARG A 106 -14.23 4.22 -3.63
C ARG A 106 -15.52 3.41 -3.50
N TYR A 107 -16.56 3.80 -4.21
CA TYR A 107 -17.84 3.08 -4.22
C TYR A 107 -17.69 1.65 -4.74
N VAL A 108 -17.01 1.49 -5.87
CA VAL A 108 -16.77 0.18 -6.47
C VAL A 108 -15.87 -0.70 -5.60
N ASP A 109 -14.83 -0.13 -4.98
CA ASP A 109 -13.94 -0.86 -4.07
C ASP A 109 -14.64 -1.30 -2.78
N ALA A 110 -15.61 -0.53 -2.30
CA ALA A 110 -16.43 -0.83 -1.14
C ALA A 110 -17.58 -1.82 -1.44
N HIS A 111 -17.84 -2.11 -2.71
CA HIS A 111 -18.95 -2.98 -3.09
C HIS A 111 -18.68 -4.43 -2.69
N GLU A 112 -19.67 -5.07 -2.06
CA GLU A 112 -19.58 -6.46 -1.54
C GLU A 112 -19.05 -7.45 -2.58
N MET A 113 -19.56 -7.40 -3.82
CA MET A 113 -19.11 -8.26 -4.91
C MET A 113 -17.65 -8.07 -5.27
N THR A 114 -17.14 -6.83 -5.14
CA THR A 114 -15.73 -6.53 -5.40
C THR A 114 -14.85 -7.14 -4.32
N ILE A 115 -15.24 -7.00 -3.07
CA ILE A 115 -14.53 -7.59 -1.92
C ILE A 115 -14.55 -9.11 -2.03
N ARG A 116 -15.71 -9.70 -2.29
CA ARG A 116 -15.87 -11.13 -2.49
C ARG A 116 -14.94 -11.69 -3.58
N ASN A 117 -14.90 -11.03 -4.72
CA ASN A 117 -14.04 -11.46 -5.83
C ASN A 117 -12.55 -11.30 -5.52
N LYS A 118 -12.16 -10.21 -4.84
CA LYS A 118 -10.77 -10.00 -4.39
C LYS A 118 -10.34 -11.08 -3.40
N VAL A 119 -11.17 -11.36 -2.40
CA VAL A 119 -10.93 -12.40 -1.40
C VAL A 119 -10.84 -13.77 -2.05
N ASN A 120 -11.69 -14.08 -3.02
CA ASN A 120 -11.62 -15.34 -3.77
C ASN A 120 -10.24 -15.53 -4.42
N ILE A 121 -9.74 -14.51 -5.12
CA ILE A 121 -8.42 -14.55 -5.77
C ILE A 121 -7.30 -14.70 -4.73
N ILE A 122 -7.38 -13.97 -3.62
CA ILE A 122 -6.40 -14.04 -2.53
C ILE A 122 -6.35 -15.45 -1.95
N LEU A 123 -7.50 -16.04 -1.65
CA LEU A 123 -7.58 -17.38 -1.07
C LEU A 123 -7.12 -18.45 -2.07
N ASP A 124 -7.51 -18.35 -3.35
CA ASP A 124 -7.04 -19.28 -4.37
C ASP A 124 -5.51 -19.27 -4.49
N HIS A 125 -4.92 -18.08 -4.53
CA HIS A 125 -3.46 -17.93 -4.55
C HIS A 125 -2.81 -18.49 -3.27
N TRP A 126 -3.40 -18.18 -2.10
CA TRP A 126 -2.92 -18.67 -0.81
C TRP A 126 -2.93 -20.19 -0.74
N ILE A 127 -4.02 -20.83 -1.13
CA ILE A 127 -4.17 -22.29 -1.13
C ILE A 127 -3.19 -22.97 -2.09
N GLN A 128 -3.05 -22.39 -3.29
CA GLN A 128 -2.22 -22.98 -4.34
C GLN A 128 -0.73 -22.85 -4.04
N LYS A 129 -0.29 -21.72 -3.51
CA LYS A 129 1.11 -21.37 -3.34
C LYS A 129 1.45 -20.97 -1.91
N GLY A 130 0.88 -19.91 -1.40
CA GLY A 130 1.30 -19.26 -0.15
C GLY A 130 1.34 -20.22 1.04
N SER A 131 0.29 -21.01 1.25
CA SER A 131 0.20 -21.93 2.39
C SER A 131 1.24 -23.05 2.40
N LYS A 132 1.85 -23.34 1.27
CA LYS A 132 2.87 -24.40 1.10
C LYS A 132 4.28 -23.90 1.35
N GLU A 133 4.48 -22.58 1.32
CA GLU A 133 5.78 -21.97 1.57
C GLU A 133 6.24 -22.20 3.01
N ILE A 134 7.54 -22.12 3.26
CA ILE A 134 8.17 -22.33 4.58
C ILE A 134 7.69 -23.64 5.23
N GLN A 135 7.61 -24.72 4.44
CA GLN A 135 7.16 -26.05 4.92
C GLN A 135 5.75 -26.01 5.55
N GLY A 136 4.84 -25.23 4.98
CA GLY A 136 3.46 -25.07 5.48
C GLY A 136 3.31 -24.17 6.71
N ARG A 137 4.34 -23.43 7.10
CA ARG A 137 4.34 -22.50 8.26
C ARG A 137 4.27 -21.03 7.85
N SER A 138 4.03 -20.76 6.57
CA SER A 138 3.91 -19.40 6.06
C SER A 138 2.69 -18.67 6.65
N ARG A 139 2.78 -17.35 6.72
CA ARG A 139 1.68 -16.48 7.11
C ARG A 139 1.42 -15.45 6.01
N GLY A 140 0.17 -15.15 5.74
CA GLY A 140 -0.25 -14.12 4.80
C GLY A 140 -0.67 -12.85 5.54
N MET A 141 -0.42 -11.70 4.94
CA MET A 141 -0.92 -10.42 5.40
C MET A 141 -1.67 -9.73 4.26
N VAL A 142 -2.91 -9.32 4.53
CA VAL A 142 -3.72 -8.54 3.59
C VAL A 142 -3.73 -7.09 4.05
N VAL A 143 -3.18 -6.20 3.23
CA VAL A 143 -3.18 -4.76 3.47
C VAL A 143 -4.36 -4.13 2.74
N THR A 144 -5.16 -3.36 3.45
CA THR A 144 -6.38 -2.74 2.93
C THR A 144 -6.29 -1.21 2.97
N GLN A 145 -7.16 -0.53 2.20
CA GLN A 145 -7.14 0.93 2.09
C GLN A 145 -7.63 1.67 3.35
N SER A 146 -8.44 1.02 4.18
CA SER A 146 -8.98 1.63 5.41
C SER A 146 -9.36 0.58 6.43
N ARG A 147 -9.58 1.01 7.70
CA ARG A 147 -10.08 0.16 8.79
C ARG A 147 -11.41 -0.53 8.43
N LYS A 148 -12.33 0.18 7.77
CA LYS A 148 -13.61 -0.40 7.31
C LYS A 148 -13.37 -1.53 6.32
N HIS A 149 -12.49 -1.33 5.34
CA HIS A 149 -12.12 -2.38 4.39
C HIS A 149 -11.49 -3.58 5.11
N CYS A 150 -10.66 -3.35 6.12
CA CYS A 150 -10.07 -4.44 6.90
C CYS A 150 -11.16 -5.35 7.50
N VAL A 151 -12.15 -4.76 8.16
CA VAL A 151 -13.27 -5.52 8.74
C VAL A 151 -14.05 -6.29 7.69
N TRP A 152 -14.37 -5.66 6.55
CA TRP A 152 -15.08 -6.34 5.46
C TRP A 152 -14.28 -7.50 4.86
N PHE A 153 -12.99 -7.32 4.68
CA PHE A 153 -12.11 -8.39 4.18
C PHE A 153 -12.01 -9.54 5.19
N VAL A 154 -11.85 -9.28 6.48
CA VAL A 154 -11.80 -10.32 7.52
C VAL A 154 -13.11 -11.13 7.53
N ASN A 155 -14.26 -10.46 7.54
CA ASN A 155 -15.56 -11.12 7.53
C ASN A 155 -15.73 -12.00 6.28
N GLU A 156 -15.36 -11.48 5.11
CA GLU A 156 -15.48 -12.21 3.86
C GLU A 156 -14.47 -13.36 3.75
N ILE A 157 -13.24 -13.19 4.26
CA ILE A 157 -12.25 -14.26 4.33
C ILE A 157 -12.79 -15.41 5.19
N ASN A 158 -13.28 -15.11 6.39
CA ASN A 158 -13.82 -16.13 7.30
C ASN A 158 -15.00 -16.86 6.67
N ARG A 159 -15.94 -16.12 6.06
CA ARG A 159 -17.08 -16.71 5.34
C ARG A 159 -16.63 -17.69 4.24
N GLN A 160 -15.66 -17.28 3.40
CA GLN A 160 -15.17 -18.15 2.32
C GLN A 160 -14.34 -19.33 2.82
N LEU A 161 -13.62 -19.17 3.93
CA LEU A 161 -12.90 -20.29 4.55
C LEU A 161 -13.87 -21.36 5.05
N GLU A 162 -14.96 -20.94 5.72
CA GLU A 162 -16.05 -21.86 6.13
C GLU A 162 -16.71 -22.55 4.94
N GLU A 163 -17.11 -21.79 3.92
CA GLU A 163 -17.73 -22.33 2.71
C GLU A 163 -16.85 -23.36 2.00
N ARG A 164 -15.53 -23.19 2.05
CA ARG A 164 -14.56 -24.10 1.42
C ARG A 164 -14.10 -25.23 2.35
N GLY A 165 -14.56 -25.27 3.60
CA GLY A 165 -14.14 -26.25 4.59
C GLY A 165 -12.66 -26.18 4.95
N LEU A 166 -12.06 -24.98 4.91
CA LEU A 166 -10.65 -24.76 5.16
C LEU A 166 -10.40 -24.30 6.61
N ASN A 167 -9.45 -24.92 7.27
CA ASN A 167 -9.11 -24.63 8.66
C ASN A 167 -7.91 -23.68 8.76
N PHE A 168 -7.98 -22.51 8.11
CA PHE A 168 -7.06 -21.41 8.33
C PHE A 168 -7.65 -20.43 9.35
N ARG A 169 -6.81 -19.73 10.10
CA ARG A 169 -7.23 -18.64 11.00
C ARG A 169 -6.88 -17.30 10.36
N SER A 170 -7.85 -16.41 10.29
CA SER A 170 -7.66 -15.00 9.90
C SER A 170 -7.51 -14.09 11.10
#